data_5c7bacc2b08236331cc1a96106852e3b
#
_entry.id   5c7bacc2b08236331cc1a96106852e3b
#
_cell.length_a   1.000
_cell.length_b   1.000
_cell.length_c   1.000
_cell.angle_alpha   90.00
_cell.angle_beta   90.00
_cell.angle_gamma   90.00
#
_symmetry.space_group_name_H-M   'P 1'
#
loop_
_entity.id
_entity.type
_entity.pdbx_description
1 polymer ?
#
loop_
_entity_poly.entity_id
_entity_poly.type
_entity_poly.pdbx_seq_one_letter_code
_entity_poly.pdbx_strand_id
1 'polypeptide(L)'
;LKYEDRPGPGAKVRTDWLYQFLKEPYPIRVWLQVRMPTFGLTDEEVNTLIRAFASMDNVTYPFEEAWYQKPPQDYVAMGKVLFDKLQCIRCHIVGAQGXTPGEAAAFAPNLELVRSRLRPDWLVQWLKDPNAIMPGTRMPTYPWGETLRSLDPSIDPDPNKQILAVRNYLLHFSANASTVTATRPASTLSRQASP
;
A
#
# COMPACT_ATOMS: atom_id res chain seq x y z
N LEU A 1 13.28 -15.21 -5.74
CA LEU A 1 12.26 -15.91 -4.93
C LEU A 1 11.44 -16.83 -5.83
N LYS A 2 11.27 -18.09 -5.43
CA LYS A 2 10.28 -18.96 -6.06
C LYS A 2 8.88 -18.40 -5.79
N TYR A 3 7.92 -18.78 -6.61
CA TYR A 3 6.53 -18.33 -6.43
C TYR A 3 6.01 -18.62 -5.01
N GLU A 4 6.39 -19.77 -4.48
CA GLU A 4 5.98 -20.27 -3.17
C GLU A 4 6.56 -19.44 -2.00
N ASP A 5 7.69 -18.75 -2.23
CA ASP A 5 8.39 -17.96 -1.21
C ASP A 5 7.94 -16.49 -1.18
N ARG A 6 6.99 -16.11 -2.04
CA ARG A 6 6.54 -14.71 -2.12
C ARG A 6 5.51 -14.43 -1.04
N PRO A 7 5.59 -13.26 -0.39
CA PRO A 7 4.60 -12.93 0.63
C PRO A 7 3.20 -12.83 0.02
N GLY A 8 2.29 -13.58 0.59
CA GLY A 8 0.89 -13.59 0.21
C GLY A 8 0.09 -12.45 0.85
N PRO A 9 -1.26 -12.56 0.78
CA PRO A 9 -2.10 -11.50 1.36
C PRO A 9 -1.99 -11.38 2.88
N GLY A 10 -1.69 -12.46 3.60
CA GLY A 10 -1.50 -12.43 5.06
C GLY A 10 -0.33 -11.56 5.47
N ALA A 11 0.81 -11.68 4.78
CA ALA A 11 1.99 -10.88 5.05
C ALA A 11 1.88 -9.45 4.51
N LYS A 12 1.07 -9.25 3.46
CA LYS A 12 0.99 -7.98 2.73
C LYS A 12 0.03 -6.98 3.37
N VAL A 13 -1.18 -7.42 3.75
CA VAL A 13 -2.23 -6.50 4.15
C VAL A 13 -2.65 -6.70 5.60
N ARG A 14 -3.19 -5.63 6.18
CA ARG A 14 -3.72 -5.62 7.55
C ARG A 14 -5.00 -6.46 7.59
N THR A 15 -5.23 -7.15 8.69
CA THR A 15 -6.38 -8.06 8.85
C THR A 15 -7.72 -7.32 8.83
N ASP A 16 -7.78 -6.16 9.47
CA ASP A 16 -8.98 -5.31 9.49
C ASP A 16 -9.36 -4.82 8.10
N TRP A 17 -8.34 -4.36 7.34
CA TRP A 17 -8.56 -3.94 5.96
C TRP A 17 -9.00 -5.12 5.07
N LEU A 18 -8.35 -6.27 5.23
CA LEU A 18 -8.68 -7.44 4.42
C LEU A 18 -10.11 -7.93 4.70
N TYR A 19 -10.55 -7.86 5.96
CA TYR A 19 -11.92 -8.19 6.35
C TYR A 19 -12.92 -7.33 5.56
N GLN A 20 -12.76 -6.00 5.62
CA GLN A 20 -13.65 -5.08 4.92
C GLN A 20 -13.61 -5.31 3.40
N PHE A 21 -12.43 -5.54 2.85
CA PHE A 21 -12.25 -5.76 1.43
C PHE A 21 -12.92 -7.05 0.94
N LEU A 22 -12.88 -8.12 1.73
CA LEU A 22 -13.56 -9.37 1.38
C LEU A 22 -15.09 -9.24 1.45
N LYS A 23 -15.60 -8.43 2.39
CA LYS A 23 -17.03 -8.17 2.52
C LYS A 23 -17.54 -7.26 1.37
N GLU A 24 -16.78 -6.23 1.05
CA GLU A 24 -17.16 -5.23 0.05
C GLU A 24 -15.95 -4.83 -0.81
N PRO A 25 -15.60 -5.62 -1.83
CA PRO A 25 -14.45 -5.31 -2.69
C PRO A 25 -14.64 -4.01 -3.48
N TYR A 26 -13.56 -3.24 -3.60
CA TYR A 26 -13.54 -2.03 -4.40
C TYR A 26 -12.26 -1.98 -5.25
N PRO A 27 -12.24 -1.22 -6.37
CA PRO A 27 -11.06 -1.16 -7.22
C PRO A 27 -9.89 -0.46 -6.54
N ILE A 28 -8.81 -1.20 -6.31
CA ILE A 28 -7.53 -0.65 -5.81
C ILE A 28 -6.69 -0.18 -7.00
N ARG A 29 -6.80 -0.89 -8.12
CA ARG A 29 -6.11 -0.59 -9.38
C ARG A 29 -7.16 -0.18 -10.40
N VAL A 30 -7.44 1.11 -10.42
CA VAL A 30 -8.56 1.67 -11.23
C VAL A 30 -8.38 1.47 -12.73
N TRP A 31 -7.14 1.28 -13.19
CA TRP A 31 -6.82 1.05 -14.59
C TRP A 31 -7.08 -0.39 -15.07
N LEU A 32 -7.31 -1.33 -14.14
CA LEU A 32 -7.63 -2.71 -14.50
C LEU A 32 -9.15 -2.86 -14.69
N GLN A 33 -9.54 -3.63 -15.68
CA GLN A 33 -10.96 -3.96 -15.89
C GLN A 33 -11.41 -5.12 -15.00
N VAL A 34 -10.46 -6.01 -14.66
CA VAL A 34 -10.75 -7.14 -13.78
C VAL A 34 -11.11 -6.64 -12.38
N ARG A 35 -12.21 -7.14 -11.85
CA ARG A 35 -12.71 -6.79 -10.52
C ARG A 35 -12.89 -8.06 -9.68
N MET A 36 -12.58 -7.95 -8.41
CA MET A 36 -12.90 -9.01 -7.46
C MET A 36 -14.41 -9.00 -7.22
N PRO A 37 -15.10 -10.13 -7.41
CA PRO A 37 -16.53 -10.18 -7.15
C PRO A 37 -16.83 -10.15 -5.65
N THR A 38 -18.06 -9.74 -5.32
CA THR A 38 -18.59 -9.87 -3.95
C THR A 38 -19.15 -11.29 -3.81
N PHE A 39 -18.56 -12.07 -2.92
CA PHE A 39 -18.91 -13.47 -2.74
C PHE A 39 -20.03 -13.70 -1.74
N GLY A 40 -20.49 -12.68 -1.04
CA GLY A 40 -21.54 -12.81 -0.03
C GLY A 40 -21.10 -13.60 1.21
N LEU A 41 -19.80 -13.58 1.51
CA LEU A 41 -19.23 -14.35 2.62
C LEU A 41 -19.79 -13.91 3.97
N THR A 42 -20.07 -14.87 4.84
CA THR A 42 -20.40 -14.60 6.24
C THR A 42 -19.15 -14.10 6.99
N ASP A 43 -19.36 -13.53 8.17
CA ASP A 43 -18.25 -13.05 9.00
C ASP A 43 -17.32 -14.19 9.40
N GLU A 44 -17.87 -15.38 9.66
CA GLU A 44 -17.10 -16.57 10.02
C GLU A 44 -16.21 -17.02 8.85
N GLU A 45 -16.77 -17.06 7.64
CA GLU A 45 -16.03 -17.43 6.43
C GLU A 45 -14.89 -16.44 6.15
N VAL A 46 -15.15 -15.14 6.28
CA VAL A 46 -14.14 -14.10 6.08
C VAL A 46 -13.01 -14.27 7.10
N ASN A 47 -13.35 -14.43 8.39
CA ASN A 47 -12.34 -14.61 9.44
C ASN A 47 -11.52 -15.89 9.23
N THR A 48 -12.16 -16.96 8.76
CA THR A 48 -11.47 -18.22 8.45
C THR A 48 -10.47 -18.02 7.31
N LEU A 49 -10.86 -17.32 6.25
CA LEU A 49 -9.96 -17.00 5.13
C LEU A 49 -8.76 -16.16 5.59
N ILE A 50 -9.01 -15.13 6.41
CA ILE A 50 -7.93 -14.25 6.88
C ILE A 50 -6.94 -15.02 7.76
N ARG A 51 -7.44 -15.88 8.64
CA ARG A 51 -6.60 -16.76 9.47
C ARG A 51 -5.77 -17.70 8.61
N ALA A 52 -6.38 -18.28 7.58
CA ALA A 52 -5.68 -19.16 6.65
C ALA A 52 -4.54 -18.39 5.94
N PHE A 53 -4.80 -17.19 5.43
CA PHE A 53 -3.76 -16.38 4.79
C PHE A 53 -2.64 -16.02 5.77
N ALA A 54 -2.99 -15.66 7.01
CA ALA A 54 -1.99 -15.33 8.03
C ALA A 54 -1.12 -16.54 8.36
N SER A 55 -1.75 -17.72 8.49
CA SER A 55 -1.05 -18.99 8.76
C SER A 55 -0.12 -19.36 7.59
N MET A 56 -0.59 -19.26 6.35
CA MET A 56 0.21 -19.57 5.17
C MET A 56 1.45 -18.67 5.05
N ASP A 57 1.32 -17.41 5.46
CA ASP A 57 2.42 -16.45 5.43
C ASP A 57 3.22 -16.40 6.74
N ASN A 58 2.87 -17.25 7.72
CA ASN A 58 3.52 -17.32 9.03
C ASN A 58 3.59 -15.94 9.72
N VAL A 59 2.45 -15.22 9.75
CA VAL A 59 2.35 -13.90 10.39
C VAL A 59 1.27 -13.90 11.47
N THR A 60 1.42 -12.98 12.44
CA THR A 60 0.49 -12.82 13.56
C THR A 60 -0.93 -12.45 13.10
N TYR A 61 -1.92 -13.11 13.71
CA TYR A 61 -3.33 -12.79 13.55
C TYR A 61 -3.95 -12.57 14.94
N PRO A 62 -4.72 -11.50 15.13
CA PRO A 62 -4.90 -10.37 14.21
C PRO A 62 -3.63 -9.51 14.09
N PHE A 63 -3.56 -8.65 13.10
CA PHE A 63 -2.47 -7.68 12.99
C PHE A 63 -2.58 -6.67 14.13
N GLU A 64 -1.51 -6.49 14.88
CA GLU A 64 -1.45 -5.51 15.97
C GLU A 64 -0.44 -4.41 15.63
N GLU A 65 -0.85 -3.17 15.87
CA GLU A 65 -0.07 -1.99 15.53
C GLU A 65 0.79 -1.47 16.71
N ALA A 66 0.91 -2.27 17.78
CA ALA A 66 1.51 -1.84 19.05
C ALA A 66 2.94 -1.29 18.91
N TRP A 67 3.71 -1.82 17.98
CA TRP A 67 5.09 -1.40 17.76
C TRP A 67 5.20 -0.21 16.80
N TYR A 68 4.10 0.21 16.21
CA TYR A 68 4.08 1.29 15.20
C TYR A 68 3.74 2.64 15.83
N GLN A 69 4.20 2.87 17.06
CA GLN A 69 3.93 4.12 17.77
C GLN A 69 5.00 5.16 17.44
N LYS A 70 4.59 6.22 16.78
CA LYS A 70 5.37 7.42 16.49
C LYS A 70 6.79 7.17 15.96
N PRO A 71 6.98 7.11 14.64
CA PRO A 71 8.34 7.08 14.09
C PRO A 71 9.09 8.34 14.50
N PRO A 72 10.42 8.25 14.66
CA PRO A 72 11.20 9.45 14.91
C PRO A 72 10.93 10.53 13.87
N GLN A 73 10.81 11.77 14.30
CA GLN A 73 10.44 12.89 13.42
C GLN A 73 11.43 13.08 12.27
N ASP A 74 12.72 12.86 12.55
CA ASP A 74 13.78 12.94 11.57
C ASP A 74 13.62 11.92 10.44
N TYR A 75 13.13 10.71 10.77
CA TYR A 75 12.85 9.69 9.74
C TYR A 75 11.70 10.11 8.83
N VAL A 76 10.66 10.74 9.37
CA VAL A 76 9.54 11.22 8.57
C VAL A 76 9.99 12.36 7.65
N ALA A 77 10.82 13.28 8.17
CA ALA A 77 11.37 14.38 7.39
C ALA A 77 12.25 13.88 6.24
N MET A 78 13.20 12.98 6.55
CA MET A 78 14.05 12.36 5.52
C MET A 78 13.22 11.59 4.50
N GLY A 79 12.16 10.89 4.97
CA GLY A 79 11.26 10.15 4.10
C GLY A 79 10.54 11.05 3.11
N LYS A 80 10.16 12.27 3.53
CA LYS A 80 9.58 13.26 2.63
C LYS A 80 10.58 13.69 1.55
N VAL A 81 11.83 13.99 1.97
CA VAL A 81 12.88 14.37 1.02
C VAL A 81 13.08 13.26 -0.01
N LEU A 82 13.20 12.01 0.44
CA LEU A 82 13.35 10.86 -0.45
C LEU A 82 12.12 10.69 -1.38
N PHE A 83 10.92 10.82 -0.84
CA PHE A 83 9.68 10.73 -1.62
C PHE A 83 9.68 11.72 -2.79
N ASP A 84 10.10 12.95 -2.52
CA ASP A 84 10.17 14.00 -3.54
C ASP A 84 11.31 13.74 -4.55
N LYS A 85 12.51 13.37 -4.07
CA LYS A 85 13.67 13.08 -4.93
C LYS A 85 13.43 11.86 -5.83
N LEU A 86 12.77 10.84 -5.30
CA LEU A 86 12.43 9.63 -6.05
C LEU A 86 11.21 9.83 -6.95
N GLN A 87 10.55 10.98 -6.86
CA GLN A 87 9.43 11.39 -7.70
C GLN A 87 8.27 10.37 -7.70
N CYS A 88 7.91 9.89 -6.51
CA CYS A 88 6.88 8.84 -6.36
C CYS A 88 5.54 9.24 -6.99
N ILE A 89 5.20 10.55 -6.97
CA ILE A 89 3.96 11.08 -7.53
C ILE A 89 3.90 11.03 -9.08
N ARG A 90 5.03 10.73 -9.75
CA ARG A 90 4.99 10.52 -11.21
C ARG A 90 4.20 9.28 -11.60
N CYS A 91 4.08 8.31 -10.69
CA CYS A 91 3.36 7.07 -10.91
C CYS A 91 2.19 6.88 -9.96
N HIS A 92 2.29 7.43 -8.75
CA HIS A 92 1.29 7.26 -7.71
C HIS A 92 0.43 8.50 -7.52
N ILE A 93 -0.84 8.28 -7.21
CA ILE A 93 -1.77 9.33 -6.79
C ILE A 93 -1.66 9.43 -5.26
N VAL A 94 -1.74 10.66 -4.75
CA VAL A 94 -1.82 10.96 -3.32
C VAL A 94 -2.96 11.96 -3.11
N GLY A 95 -4.11 11.48 -2.70
CA GLY A 95 -5.30 12.32 -2.55
C GLY A 95 -5.69 12.94 -3.88
N ALA A 96 -5.80 14.27 -3.88
CA ALA A 96 -6.09 15.05 -5.09
C ALA A 96 -4.82 15.40 -5.87
N GLN A 97 -3.64 15.01 -5.37
CA GLN A 97 -2.35 15.27 -6.03
C GLN A 97 -1.90 14.05 -6.83
N GLY A 98 -1.34 14.29 -7.98
CA GLY A 98 -0.89 13.23 -8.87
C GLY A 98 -1.70 13.23 -10.16
N UNK A 99 -1.40 12.44 -10.88
CA UNK A 99 -1.90 12.40 -12.01
C UNK A 99 -3.32 12.38 -11.98
N THR A 100 -3.80 12.88 -12.93
CA THR A 100 -5.23 12.78 -13.13
C THR A 100 -5.58 11.35 -13.59
N PRO A 101 -6.69 10.80 -13.12
CA PRO A 101 -7.13 9.50 -13.62
C PRO A 101 -7.20 9.50 -15.17
N GLY A 102 -6.48 8.57 -15.79
CA GLY A 102 -6.38 8.48 -17.24
C GLY A 102 -5.03 8.89 -17.82
N GLU A 103 -4.20 9.59 -17.03
CA GLU A 103 -2.82 9.88 -17.42
C GLU A 103 -1.88 8.72 -17.07
N ALA A 104 -0.63 8.78 -17.56
CA ALA A 104 0.37 7.72 -17.36
C ALA A 104 0.62 7.42 -15.88
N ALA A 105 0.44 8.42 -15.01
CA ALA A 105 0.60 8.28 -13.56
C ALA A 105 -0.47 7.39 -12.92
N ALA A 106 -1.59 7.14 -13.59
CA ALA A 106 -2.70 6.35 -13.03
C ALA A 106 -2.44 4.83 -13.04
N PHE A 107 -1.18 4.40 -13.26
CA PHE A 107 -0.83 2.98 -13.31
C PHE A 107 -0.31 2.42 -11.98
N ALA A 108 -0.39 3.20 -10.90
CA ALA A 108 0.05 2.75 -9.57
C ALA A 108 -1.03 3.06 -8.51
N PRO A 109 -1.13 2.24 -7.45
CA PRO A 109 -2.17 2.44 -6.43
C PRO A 109 -2.04 3.79 -5.71
N ASN A 110 -3.18 4.31 -5.26
CA ASN A 110 -3.22 5.53 -4.43
C ASN A 110 -2.49 5.26 -3.11
N LEU A 111 -1.51 6.10 -2.78
CA LEU A 111 -0.68 5.94 -1.60
C LEU A 111 -1.42 6.30 -0.30
N GLU A 112 -2.59 6.97 -0.37
CA GLU A 112 -3.43 7.18 0.81
C GLU A 112 -3.89 5.87 1.45
N LEU A 113 -3.95 4.79 0.67
CA LEU A 113 -4.34 3.47 1.17
C LEU A 113 -3.22 2.75 1.95
N VAL A 114 -2.00 3.30 1.97
CA VAL A 114 -0.85 2.59 2.54
C VAL A 114 -1.09 2.23 4.01
N ARG A 115 -1.42 3.22 4.84
CA ARG A 115 -1.57 3.02 6.29
C ARG A 115 -2.72 2.07 6.64
N SER A 116 -3.88 2.26 6.02
CA SER A 116 -5.05 1.43 6.33
C SER A 116 -4.92 0.01 5.80
N ARG A 117 -4.15 -0.16 4.71
CA ARG A 117 -4.14 -1.41 3.95
C ARG A 117 -2.91 -2.29 4.17
N LEU A 118 -1.71 -1.69 4.25
CA LEU A 118 -0.47 -2.47 4.17
C LEU A 118 0.17 -2.68 5.54
N ARG A 119 0.78 -3.87 5.72
CA ARG A 119 1.64 -4.13 6.87
C ARG A 119 2.98 -3.41 6.66
N PRO A 120 3.48 -2.73 7.70
CA PRO A 120 4.73 -1.95 7.55
C PRO A 120 5.95 -2.80 7.15
N ASP A 121 6.05 -4.04 7.62
CA ASP A 121 7.17 -4.92 7.28
C ASP A 121 7.14 -5.33 5.81
N TRP A 122 5.93 -5.59 5.27
CA TRP A 122 5.80 -5.86 3.84
C TRP A 122 6.24 -4.66 3.02
N LEU A 123 5.92 -3.46 3.50
CA LEU A 123 6.28 -2.22 2.79
C LEU A 123 7.80 -2.06 2.71
N VAL A 124 8.54 -2.44 3.78
CA VAL A 124 10.01 -2.44 3.77
C VAL A 124 10.54 -3.37 2.68
N GLN A 125 10.03 -4.60 2.63
CA GLN A 125 10.45 -5.58 1.63
C GLN A 125 10.14 -5.09 0.22
N TRP A 126 8.95 -4.52 0.03
CA TRP A 126 8.52 -3.99 -1.26
C TRP A 126 9.40 -2.83 -1.73
N LEU A 127 9.70 -1.87 -0.85
CA LEU A 127 10.57 -0.73 -1.18
C LEU A 127 11.99 -1.18 -1.50
N LYS A 128 12.47 -2.22 -0.82
CA LYS A 128 13.82 -2.76 -1.02
C LYS A 128 13.98 -3.34 -2.43
N ASP A 129 13.05 -4.21 -2.85
CA ASP A 129 13.09 -4.81 -4.18
C ASP A 129 11.70 -5.24 -4.65
N PRO A 130 10.98 -4.37 -5.34
CA PRO A 130 9.64 -4.70 -5.85
C PRO A 130 9.63 -5.88 -6.82
N ASN A 131 10.70 -6.02 -7.64
CA ASN A 131 10.78 -7.07 -8.65
C ASN A 131 11.00 -8.45 -8.03
N ALA A 132 11.66 -8.54 -6.89
CA ALA A 132 11.80 -9.82 -6.17
C ALA A 132 10.43 -10.33 -5.71
N ILE A 133 9.53 -9.42 -5.28
CA ILE A 133 8.19 -9.80 -4.82
C ILE A 133 7.23 -10.01 -5.99
N MET A 134 7.29 -9.12 -6.99
CA MET A 134 6.39 -9.17 -8.15
C MET A 134 7.18 -8.94 -9.43
N PRO A 135 7.71 -9.99 -10.05
CA PRO A 135 8.45 -9.86 -11.31
C PRO A 135 7.60 -9.18 -12.39
N GLY A 136 8.21 -8.24 -13.08
CA GLY A 136 7.55 -7.47 -14.12
C GLY A 136 6.74 -6.27 -13.61
N THR A 137 6.81 -5.97 -12.31
CA THR A 137 6.19 -4.74 -11.80
C THR A 137 6.84 -3.51 -12.43
N ARG A 138 6.03 -2.47 -12.66
CA ARG A 138 6.54 -1.19 -13.19
C ARG A 138 7.22 -0.34 -12.13
N MET A 139 7.06 -0.68 -10.84
CA MET A 139 7.74 0.05 -9.78
C MET A 139 9.23 -0.28 -9.83
N PRO A 140 10.11 0.72 -9.96
CA PRO A 140 11.55 0.46 -10.06
C PRO A 140 12.15 0.07 -8.71
N THR A 141 13.26 -0.65 -8.75
CA THR A 141 14.15 -0.81 -7.61
C THR A 141 15.06 0.42 -7.56
N TYR A 142 15.08 1.10 -6.42
CA TYR A 142 15.86 2.33 -6.27
C TYR A 142 17.30 2.01 -5.83
N PRO A 143 18.27 2.87 -6.18
CA PRO A 143 19.68 2.66 -5.80
C PRO A 143 19.96 3.17 -4.38
N TRP A 144 19.39 2.45 -3.38
CA TRP A 144 19.49 2.83 -1.97
C TRP A 144 20.97 2.96 -1.54
N GLY A 145 21.26 3.94 -0.69
CA GLY A 145 22.58 4.18 -0.15
C GLY A 145 23.19 5.49 -0.63
N GLU A 146 24.50 5.48 -0.90
CA GLU A 146 25.27 6.67 -1.27
C GLU A 146 24.74 7.37 -2.53
N THR A 147 24.19 6.61 -3.47
CA THR A 147 23.61 7.20 -4.68
C THR A 147 22.49 8.18 -4.33
N LEU A 148 21.61 7.82 -3.40
CA LEU A 148 20.54 8.72 -2.97
C LEU A 148 21.07 9.82 -2.05
N ARG A 149 22.06 9.52 -1.22
CA ARG A 149 22.74 10.51 -0.38
C ARG A 149 23.32 11.66 -1.21
N SER A 150 23.85 11.35 -2.40
CA SER A 150 24.43 12.37 -3.28
C SER A 150 23.40 13.37 -3.83
N LEU A 151 22.09 13.02 -3.79
CA LEU A 151 21.02 13.91 -4.25
C LEU A 151 20.68 15.00 -3.22
N ASP A 152 20.95 14.75 -1.95
CA ASP A 152 20.61 15.70 -0.88
C ASP A 152 21.40 15.38 0.40
N PRO A 153 22.12 16.36 0.96
CA PRO A 153 22.94 16.15 2.17
C PRO A 153 22.15 15.76 3.43
N SER A 154 20.85 15.93 3.45
CA SER A 154 20.01 15.53 4.59
C SER A 154 19.68 14.05 4.59
N ILE A 155 19.98 13.32 3.49
CA ILE A 155 19.69 11.89 3.38
C ILE A 155 20.83 11.09 4.04
N ASP A 156 20.51 10.25 5.05
CA ASP A 156 21.46 9.32 5.66
C ASP A 156 21.94 8.31 4.60
N PRO A 157 23.24 7.96 4.54
CA PRO A 157 23.73 7.02 3.52
C PRO A 157 23.33 5.56 3.74
N ASP A 158 22.82 5.20 4.91
CA ASP A 158 22.42 3.81 5.20
C ASP A 158 21.15 3.44 4.42
N PRO A 159 21.22 2.43 3.52
CA PRO A 159 20.07 1.99 2.73
C PRO A 159 18.86 1.60 3.60
N ASN A 160 19.09 0.96 4.74
CA ASN A 160 17.98 0.53 5.62
C ASN A 160 17.28 1.73 6.23
N LYS A 161 18.03 2.74 6.65
CA LYS A 161 17.44 3.97 7.19
C LYS A 161 16.64 4.71 6.12
N GLN A 162 17.12 4.74 4.89
CA GLN A 162 16.41 5.36 3.76
C GLN A 162 15.06 4.66 3.51
N ILE A 163 15.07 3.33 3.45
CA ILE A 163 13.87 2.52 3.24
C ILE A 163 12.88 2.74 4.39
N LEU A 164 13.37 2.71 5.64
CA LEU A 164 12.54 2.94 6.83
C LEU A 164 11.96 4.36 6.84
N ALA A 165 12.73 5.34 6.38
CA ALA A 165 12.28 6.73 6.30
C ALA A 165 11.12 6.88 5.31
N VAL A 166 11.25 6.29 4.11
CA VAL A 166 10.16 6.32 3.12
C VAL A 166 8.93 5.59 3.66
N ARG A 167 9.11 4.40 4.25
CA ARG A 167 8.01 3.67 4.89
C ARG A 167 7.29 4.54 5.93
N ASN A 168 8.06 5.15 6.82
CA ASN A 168 7.49 5.97 7.91
C ASN A 168 6.75 7.19 7.37
N TYR A 169 7.30 7.84 6.35
CA TYR A 169 6.64 8.97 5.70
C TYR A 169 5.29 8.55 5.07
N LEU A 170 5.29 7.42 4.32
CA LEU A 170 4.08 6.91 3.68
C LEU A 170 2.98 6.59 4.71
N LEU A 171 3.36 5.99 5.84
CA LEU A 171 2.42 5.65 6.90
C LEU A 171 1.97 6.88 7.69
N HIS A 172 2.81 7.90 7.79
CA HIS A 172 2.51 9.14 8.51
C HIS A 172 1.53 10.03 7.73
N PHE A 173 1.80 10.33 6.46
CA PHE A 173 0.93 11.23 5.72
C PHE A 173 -0.45 10.60 5.43
N SER A 174 -0.51 9.30 5.21
CA SER A 174 -1.79 8.63 4.98
C SER A 174 -2.64 8.54 6.26
N ALA A 175 -2.03 8.69 7.44
CA ALA A 175 -2.78 8.81 8.69
C ALA A 175 -3.54 10.15 8.76
N ASN A 176 -2.93 11.21 8.27
CA ASN A 176 -3.54 12.54 8.27
C ASN A 176 -4.65 12.66 7.20
N ALA A 177 -4.61 11.82 6.17
CA ALA A 177 -5.63 11.78 5.12
C ALA A 177 -6.90 11.03 5.57
N SER A 178 -6.80 10.16 6.59
CA SER A 178 -7.91 9.31 7.05
C SER A 178 -9.05 10.08 7.75
N THR A 179 -8.89 11.38 7.97
CA THR A 179 -9.98 12.24 8.47
C THR A 179 -10.93 12.67 7.36
N VAL A 180 -10.58 12.42 6.09
CA VAL A 180 -11.49 12.66 4.98
C VAL A 180 -12.36 11.41 4.83
N THR A 181 -13.60 11.51 5.24
CA THR A 181 -14.64 10.49 5.10
C THR A 181 -14.59 9.93 3.69
N ALA A 182 -14.50 8.61 3.58
CA ALA A 182 -14.64 7.94 2.30
C ALA A 182 -16.04 8.21 1.76
N THR A 183 -16.18 9.28 0.99
CA THR A 183 -17.42 9.57 0.29
C THR A 183 -17.57 8.50 -0.79
N ARG A 184 -18.37 7.53 -0.48
CA ARG A 184 -18.77 6.48 -1.42
C ARG A 184 -19.42 7.16 -2.63
N PRO A 185 -18.90 6.95 -3.87
CA PRO A 185 -19.64 7.44 -5.02
C PRO A 185 -21.00 6.74 -5.03
N ALA A 186 -22.05 7.52 -5.06
CA ALA A 186 -23.42 7.00 -5.14
C ALA A 186 -23.52 6.13 -6.39
N SER A 187 -23.82 4.84 -6.21
CA SER A 187 -24.10 3.95 -7.32
C SER A 187 -25.49 4.32 -7.87
N THR A 188 -25.52 5.11 -8.92
CA THR A 188 -26.70 5.31 -9.74
C THR A 188 -26.91 4.07 -10.60
N LEU A 189 -27.41 3.01 -9.98
CA LEU A 189 -28.00 1.92 -10.71
C LEU A 189 -29.49 2.25 -10.88
N SER A 190 -29.80 3.01 -11.92
CA SER A 190 -31.19 3.10 -12.39
C SER A 190 -31.56 1.73 -12.97
N ARG A 191 -32.39 1.00 -12.25
CA ARG A 191 -33.08 -0.16 -12.82
C ARG A 191 -34.02 0.37 -13.89
N GLN A 192 -33.66 0.22 -15.15
CA GLN A 192 -34.63 0.34 -16.22
C GLN A 192 -35.42 -0.99 -16.23
N ALA A 193 -36.64 -0.92 -15.74
CA ALA A 193 -37.59 -1.98 -15.95
C ALA A 193 -38.05 -1.91 -17.41
N SER A 194 -37.79 -2.96 -18.15
CA SER A 194 -38.37 -3.13 -19.49
C SER A 194 -39.71 -3.79 -19.35
N PRO A 195 -40.69 -3.44 -20.19
CA PRO A 195 -42.04 -3.97 -20.14
C PRO A 195 -42.13 -5.45 -20.54
#